data_751f5f964c2be96d0fb5c43f29ea8c24
#
_entry.id   751f5f964c2be96d0fb5c43f29ea8c24
#
_cell.length_a   1.000
_cell.length_b   1.000
_cell.length_c   1.000
_cell.angle_alpha   90.00
_cell.angle_beta   90.00
_cell.angle_gamma   90.00
#
_symmetry.space_group_name_H-M   'P 1'
#
loop_
_entity.id
_entity.type
_entity.pdbx_description
1 polymer ?
#
loop_
_entity_poly.entity_id
_entity_poly.type
_entity_poly.pdbx_seq_one_letter_code
_entity_poly.pdbx_strand_id
1 'polypeptide(L)'
;MNEIKISSENKYNIDDDLILFKFSNFDSGSKSVFFETQTNFIQFHFCLKGECNFIYNKGSYCLPLKNEVSILLYNPINPLPVDVRIESESRLVCLLISIEKLHGLFSKDSETIPFLSESNINKKFYKDKPLHPSMLAILNQLINEKIGDNVKSLYLKGKIFELLSVYFNASANPDIDLCPFLSDDNNVKKIKNAKEIIIERMTNPPSLIDLSKEVEISVKNLKEGFKQVYGNTVYGYLICLLYTSDAADDG
;
A
#
# COMPACT_ATOMS: atom_id res chain seq x y z
N MET A 1 -3.35 -22.76 -4.57
CA MET A 1 -3.13 -21.33 -4.85
C MET A 1 -1.86 -21.24 -5.67
N ASN A 2 -1.90 -20.66 -6.86
CA ASN A 2 -0.72 -20.58 -7.72
C ASN A 2 0.16 -19.41 -7.26
N GLU A 3 1.42 -19.70 -6.95
CA GLU A 3 2.40 -18.70 -6.52
C GLU A 3 3.22 -18.20 -7.71
N ILE A 4 3.40 -16.89 -7.82
CA ILE A 4 4.33 -16.30 -8.79
C ILE A 4 5.72 -16.32 -8.17
N LYS A 5 6.63 -17.08 -8.74
CA LYS A 5 8.05 -17.07 -8.34
C LYS A 5 8.71 -15.78 -8.80
N ILE A 6 9.46 -15.17 -7.90
CA ILE A 6 10.27 -13.99 -8.24
C ILE A 6 11.46 -14.45 -9.08
N SER A 7 11.58 -13.86 -10.26
CA SER A 7 12.62 -14.16 -11.26
C SER A 7 13.09 -12.86 -11.93
N SER A 8 14.08 -12.97 -12.80
CA SER A 8 14.55 -11.84 -13.65
C SER A 8 13.48 -11.30 -14.61
N GLU A 9 12.37 -12.02 -14.79
CA GLU A 9 11.27 -11.56 -15.65
C GLU A 9 10.36 -10.55 -14.94
N ASN A 10 10.32 -10.60 -13.61
CA ASN A 10 9.42 -9.75 -12.82
C ASN A 10 10.14 -8.87 -11.79
N LYS A 11 11.44 -9.10 -11.51
CA LYS A 11 12.26 -8.30 -10.59
C LYS A 11 13.43 -7.66 -11.33
N TYR A 12 13.55 -6.35 -11.21
CA TYR A 12 14.60 -5.53 -11.81
C TYR A 12 15.34 -4.76 -10.72
N ASN A 13 16.57 -5.14 -10.43
CA ASN A 13 17.46 -4.35 -9.56
C ASN A 13 18.03 -3.20 -10.40
N ILE A 14 17.52 -2.02 -10.20
CA ILE A 14 17.96 -0.82 -10.94
C ILE A 14 19.26 -0.28 -10.35
N ASP A 15 19.31 -0.20 -9.03
CA ASP A 15 20.47 0.09 -8.18
C ASP A 15 20.31 -0.74 -6.89
N ASP A 16 21.30 -0.69 -5.98
CA ASP A 16 21.26 -1.41 -4.70
C ASP A 16 20.04 -0.99 -3.85
N ASP A 17 19.64 0.28 -3.95
CA ASP A 17 18.56 0.89 -3.19
C ASP A 17 17.30 1.20 -4.01
N LEU A 18 17.17 0.61 -5.20
CA LEU A 18 16.05 0.86 -6.10
C LEU A 18 15.67 -0.41 -6.85
N ILE A 19 14.53 -0.98 -6.49
CA ILE A 19 14.06 -2.25 -7.02
C ILE A 19 12.67 -2.07 -7.61
N LEU A 20 12.47 -2.54 -8.84
CA LEU A 20 11.19 -2.54 -9.53
C LEU A 20 10.69 -3.99 -9.66
N PHE A 21 9.40 -4.19 -9.35
CA PHE A 21 8.71 -5.44 -9.64
C PHE A 21 7.53 -5.15 -10.57
N LYS A 22 7.31 -6.07 -11.52
CA LYS A 22 6.18 -6.03 -12.44
C LYS A 22 5.47 -7.36 -12.43
N PHE A 23 4.18 -7.35 -12.12
CA PHE A 23 3.35 -8.53 -12.08
C PHE A 23 2.12 -8.37 -12.96
N SER A 24 1.79 -9.42 -13.70
CA SER A 24 0.56 -9.51 -14.48
C SER A 24 -0.05 -10.89 -14.27
N ASN A 25 -1.34 -10.93 -14.04
CA ASN A 25 -2.10 -12.16 -13.92
C ASN A 25 -3.19 -12.16 -15.00
N PHE A 26 -3.02 -12.99 -16.02
CA PHE A 26 -3.98 -13.19 -17.10
C PHE A 26 -4.78 -14.48 -16.96
N ASP A 27 -4.50 -15.29 -15.93
CA ASP A 27 -5.20 -16.53 -15.67
C ASP A 27 -6.56 -16.26 -15.00
N SER A 28 -7.47 -17.23 -15.07
CA SER A 28 -8.80 -17.11 -14.48
C SER A 28 -8.84 -17.14 -12.94
N GLY A 29 -7.74 -17.55 -12.29
CA GLY A 29 -7.62 -17.61 -10.84
C GLY A 29 -6.67 -16.55 -10.27
N SER A 30 -6.73 -16.34 -8.96
CA SER A 30 -5.79 -15.47 -8.27
C SER A 30 -4.40 -16.10 -8.15
N LYS A 31 -3.37 -15.26 -8.14
CA LYS A 31 -1.96 -15.65 -7.90
C LYS A 31 -1.44 -14.91 -6.68
N SER A 32 -0.56 -15.56 -5.93
CA SER A 32 0.09 -14.94 -4.76
C SER A 32 1.55 -14.66 -5.04
N VAL A 33 2.03 -13.57 -4.47
CA VAL A 33 3.44 -13.17 -4.46
C VAL A 33 3.84 -12.84 -3.04
N PHE A 34 4.95 -13.39 -2.60
CA PHE A 34 5.53 -13.08 -1.29
C PHE A 34 7.02 -12.76 -1.42
N PHE A 35 7.45 -11.68 -0.77
CA PHE A 35 8.87 -11.41 -0.52
C PHE A 35 9.07 -10.50 0.69
N GLU A 36 10.20 -10.68 1.36
CA GLU A 36 10.60 -9.84 2.48
C GLU A 36 11.20 -8.52 2.00
N THR A 37 11.04 -7.49 2.83
CA THR A 37 11.64 -6.18 2.63
C THR A 37 12.36 -5.72 3.90
N GLN A 38 13.25 -4.73 3.78
CA GLN A 38 13.91 -4.11 4.92
C GLN A 38 13.15 -2.85 5.37
N THR A 39 13.38 -2.41 6.61
CA THR A 39 12.70 -1.24 7.21
C THR A 39 13.07 0.09 6.56
N ASN A 40 14.22 0.17 5.89
CA ASN A 40 14.68 1.38 5.21
C ASN A 40 14.03 1.60 3.82
N PHE A 41 13.21 0.65 3.34
CA PHE A 41 12.55 0.79 2.05
C PHE A 41 11.16 1.40 2.15
N ILE A 42 10.93 2.43 1.34
CA ILE A 42 9.62 2.96 1.02
C ILE A 42 9.06 2.11 -0.13
N GLN A 43 7.81 1.73 -0.02
CA GLN A 43 7.12 0.90 -0.99
C GLN A 43 6.04 1.71 -1.72
N PHE A 44 6.11 1.75 -3.03
CA PHE A 44 5.05 2.27 -3.89
C PHE A 44 4.43 1.09 -4.63
N HIS A 45 3.13 0.93 -4.53
CA HIS A 45 2.38 -0.10 -5.25
C HIS A 45 1.34 0.57 -6.14
N PHE A 46 1.31 0.19 -7.41
CA PHE A 46 0.43 0.77 -8.41
C PHE A 46 -0.39 -0.34 -9.07
N CYS A 47 -1.69 -0.37 -8.82
CA CYS A 47 -2.61 -1.25 -9.53
C CYS A 47 -3.11 -0.57 -10.80
N LEU A 48 -2.64 -1.04 -11.96
CA LEU A 48 -2.99 -0.45 -13.25
C LEU A 48 -4.32 -0.99 -13.79
N LYS A 49 -4.63 -2.23 -13.47
CA LYS A 49 -5.85 -2.92 -13.89
C LYS A 49 -6.22 -3.97 -12.85
N GLY A 50 -7.53 -4.18 -12.66
CA GLY A 50 -8.05 -5.23 -11.79
C GLY A 50 -7.98 -4.90 -10.31
N GLU A 51 -7.64 -5.88 -9.50
CA GLU A 51 -7.57 -5.76 -8.04
C GLU A 51 -6.41 -6.59 -7.49
N CYS A 52 -5.72 -6.04 -6.49
CA CYS A 52 -4.66 -6.69 -5.76
C CYS A 52 -4.93 -6.58 -4.26
N ASN A 53 -4.79 -7.65 -3.52
CA ASN A 53 -5.09 -7.71 -2.10
C ASN A 53 -3.80 -7.94 -1.30
N PHE A 54 -3.31 -6.91 -0.61
CA PHE A 54 -2.13 -7.01 0.25
C PHE A 54 -2.52 -7.62 1.59
N ILE A 55 -1.80 -8.66 1.98
CA ILE A 55 -2.10 -9.49 3.15
C ILE A 55 -1.06 -9.21 4.23
N TYR A 56 -1.50 -8.87 5.43
CA TYR A 56 -0.63 -8.59 6.56
C TYR A 56 -1.04 -9.42 7.78
N ASN A 57 -0.12 -9.53 8.75
CA ASN A 57 -0.36 -10.24 10.02
C ASN A 57 -0.93 -11.66 9.82
N LYS A 58 -0.32 -12.44 8.92
CA LYS A 58 -0.73 -13.83 8.64
C LYS A 58 -2.20 -13.96 8.19
N GLY A 59 -2.68 -13.01 7.40
CA GLY A 59 -4.05 -13.03 6.90
C GLY A 59 -5.07 -12.26 7.72
N SER A 60 -4.71 -11.79 8.92
CA SER A 60 -5.64 -11.02 9.78
C SER A 60 -5.98 -9.64 9.24
N TYR A 61 -5.24 -9.17 8.24
CA TYR A 61 -5.45 -7.86 7.64
C TYR A 61 -5.26 -7.92 6.13
N CYS A 62 -6.26 -7.48 5.39
CA CYS A 62 -6.24 -7.38 3.94
C CYS A 62 -6.44 -5.93 3.51
N LEU A 63 -5.51 -5.41 2.72
CA LEU A 63 -5.57 -4.07 2.14
C LEU A 63 -5.84 -4.19 0.63
N PRO A 64 -7.07 -3.94 0.19
CA PRO A 64 -7.40 -4.01 -1.23
C PRO A 64 -6.84 -2.80 -1.98
N LEU A 65 -6.13 -3.05 -3.05
CA LEU A 65 -5.67 -2.06 -4.01
C LEU A 65 -6.43 -2.24 -5.31
N LYS A 66 -7.35 -1.31 -5.59
CA LYS A 66 -8.25 -1.37 -6.74
C LYS A 66 -7.63 -0.78 -8.00
N ASN A 67 -8.30 -1.00 -9.11
CA ASN A 67 -7.95 -0.44 -10.42
C ASN A 67 -7.64 1.06 -10.35
N GLU A 68 -6.53 1.43 -10.98
CA GLU A 68 -6.05 2.83 -11.09
C GLU A 68 -5.85 3.54 -9.75
N VAL A 69 -5.43 2.78 -8.73
CA VAL A 69 -5.06 3.33 -7.41
C VAL A 69 -3.62 2.97 -7.11
N SER A 70 -2.93 3.86 -6.43
CA SER A 70 -1.61 3.62 -5.84
C SER A 70 -1.66 3.68 -4.32
N ILE A 71 -0.78 2.92 -3.68
CA ILE A 71 -0.46 3.07 -2.26
C ILE A 71 1.03 3.30 -2.06
N LEU A 72 1.34 4.20 -1.13
CA LEU A 72 2.67 4.40 -0.58
C LEU A 72 2.68 3.91 0.86
N LEU A 73 3.64 3.03 1.18
CA LEU A 73 3.82 2.44 2.50
C LEU A 73 5.25 2.67 2.98
N TYR A 74 5.40 3.08 4.23
CA TYR A 74 6.68 3.16 4.91
C TYR A 74 6.54 2.83 6.40
N ASN A 75 7.41 1.96 6.90
CA ASN A 75 7.47 1.64 8.32
C ASN A 75 8.93 1.49 8.76
N PRO A 76 9.50 2.49 9.42
CA PRO A 76 10.89 2.45 9.87
C PRO A 76 11.13 1.51 11.06
N ILE A 77 10.06 1.08 11.74
CA ILE A 77 10.17 0.28 12.98
C ILE A 77 10.15 -1.22 12.68
N ASN A 78 9.24 -1.65 11.79
CA ASN A 78 9.07 -3.06 11.47
C ASN A 78 9.11 -3.26 9.95
N PRO A 79 9.77 -4.32 9.45
CA PRO A 79 9.69 -4.68 8.04
C PRO A 79 8.23 -4.87 7.59
N LEU A 80 7.93 -4.40 6.39
CA LEU A 80 6.63 -4.61 5.73
C LEU A 80 6.83 -5.61 4.60
N PRO A 81 6.68 -6.92 4.83
CA PRO A 81 6.77 -7.88 3.73
C PRO A 81 5.68 -7.59 2.70
N VAL A 82 6.01 -7.80 1.44
CA VAL A 82 5.02 -7.76 0.37
C VAL A 82 4.43 -9.16 0.24
N ASP A 83 3.22 -9.30 0.74
CA ASP A 83 2.37 -10.48 0.58
C ASP A 83 1.11 -10.01 -0.14
N VAL A 84 0.98 -10.37 -1.41
CA VAL A 84 -0.08 -9.84 -2.26
C VAL A 84 -0.74 -10.94 -3.08
N ARG A 85 -2.06 -10.96 -3.05
CA ARG A 85 -2.89 -11.76 -3.95
C ARG A 85 -3.30 -10.88 -5.13
N ILE A 86 -2.93 -11.29 -6.32
CA ILE A 86 -3.21 -10.62 -7.59
C ILE A 86 -4.38 -11.35 -8.25
N GLU A 87 -5.52 -10.69 -8.32
CA GLU A 87 -6.73 -11.28 -8.89
C GLU A 87 -6.61 -11.47 -10.41
N SER A 88 -7.57 -12.17 -11.01
CA SER A 88 -7.62 -12.39 -12.46
C SER A 88 -7.61 -11.04 -13.21
N GLU A 89 -6.99 -11.01 -14.39
CA GLU A 89 -6.90 -9.82 -15.25
C GLU A 89 -6.28 -8.58 -14.58
N SER A 90 -5.42 -8.79 -13.58
CA SER A 90 -4.81 -7.69 -12.81
C SER A 90 -3.37 -7.44 -13.19
N ARG A 91 -2.96 -6.15 -13.08
CA ARG A 91 -1.59 -5.70 -13.31
C ARG A 91 -1.11 -4.83 -12.16
N LEU A 92 0.02 -5.21 -11.57
CA LEU A 92 0.63 -4.56 -10.42
C LEU A 92 2.08 -4.18 -10.72
N VAL A 93 2.45 -2.95 -10.41
CA VAL A 93 3.84 -2.49 -10.36
C VAL A 93 4.17 -2.16 -8.91
N CYS A 94 5.28 -2.71 -8.40
CA CYS A 94 5.81 -2.39 -7.09
C CYS A 94 7.19 -1.74 -7.25
N LEU A 95 7.39 -0.60 -6.62
CA LEU A 95 8.66 0.10 -6.58
C LEU A 95 9.11 0.19 -5.13
N LEU A 96 10.30 -0.33 -4.85
CA LEU A 96 10.98 -0.20 -3.56
C LEU A 96 12.16 0.73 -3.72
N ILE A 97 12.22 1.77 -2.91
CA ILE A 97 13.33 2.73 -2.89
C ILE A 97 13.74 2.99 -1.44
N SER A 98 15.06 3.00 -1.16
CA SER A 98 15.51 3.33 0.20
C SER A 98 15.14 4.78 0.55
N ILE A 99 14.90 5.02 1.84
CA ILE A 99 14.59 6.37 2.33
C ILE A 99 15.73 7.33 2.02
N GLU A 100 16.97 6.88 2.15
CA GLU A 100 18.18 7.67 1.87
C GLU A 100 18.25 8.07 0.40
N LYS A 101 17.99 7.11 -0.50
CA LYS A 101 17.98 7.39 -1.94
C LYS A 101 16.86 8.34 -2.32
N LEU A 102 15.66 8.14 -1.78
CA LEU A 102 14.54 9.03 -2.04
C LEU A 102 14.82 10.45 -1.53
N HIS A 103 15.40 10.60 -0.33
CA HIS A 103 15.88 11.88 0.18
C HIS A 103 16.91 12.53 -0.75
N GLY A 104 17.86 11.76 -1.25
CA GLY A 104 18.89 12.25 -2.17
C GLY A 104 18.32 12.81 -3.49
N LEU A 105 17.15 12.33 -3.93
CA LEU A 105 16.49 12.88 -5.12
C LEU A 105 15.89 14.27 -4.89
N PHE A 106 15.57 14.62 -3.63
CA PHE A 106 14.89 15.87 -3.25
C PHE A 106 15.73 16.74 -2.31
N SER A 107 17.06 16.56 -2.28
CA SER A 107 17.96 17.17 -1.29
C SER A 107 17.91 18.69 -1.19
N LYS A 108 17.36 19.40 -2.18
CA LYS A 108 17.14 20.85 -2.14
C LYS A 108 15.73 21.26 -1.70
N ASP A 109 14.77 20.33 -1.80
CA ASP A 109 13.34 20.58 -1.62
C ASP A 109 12.68 19.54 -0.70
N SER A 110 13.47 18.79 0.09
CA SER A 110 12.96 17.73 0.98
C SER A 110 11.96 18.21 2.01
N GLU A 111 12.06 19.50 2.41
CA GLU A 111 11.09 20.12 3.34
C GLU A 111 9.69 20.28 2.72
N THR A 112 9.59 20.26 1.39
CA THR A 112 8.30 20.37 0.69
C THR A 112 7.54 19.03 0.63
N ILE A 113 8.20 17.92 0.96
CA ILE A 113 7.58 16.60 0.99
C ILE A 113 7.42 16.19 2.47
N PRO A 114 6.22 16.29 3.04
CA PRO A 114 6.01 16.22 4.48
C PRO A 114 6.52 14.94 5.16
N PHE A 115 6.44 13.78 4.49
CA PHE A 115 6.91 12.53 5.09
C PHE A 115 8.44 12.37 5.02
N LEU A 116 9.13 13.16 4.20
CA LEU A 116 10.58 13.23 4.11
C LEU A 116 11.20 14.24 5.08
N SER A 117 10.40 15.05 5.76
CA SER A 117 10.91 16.01 6.76
C SER A 117 11.58 15.25 7.91
N GLU A 118 12.63 15.82 8.50
CA GLU A 118 13.37 15.22 9.63
C GLU A 118 12.45 14.82 10.80
N SER A 119 11.38 15.59 11.03
CA SER A 119 10.39 15.30 12.07
C SER A 119 9.52 14.05 11.79
N ASN A 120 9.44 13.59 10.55
CA ASN A 120 8.56 12.51 10.10
C ASN A 120 9.30 11.26 9.60
N ILE A 121 10.61 11.33 9.38
CA ILE A 121 11.39 10.22 8.83
C ILE A 121 11.32 8.93 9.68
N ASN A 122 11.09 9.07 10.98
CA ASN A 122 10.95 7.96 11.92
C ASN A 122 9.48 7.56 12.16
N LYS A 123 8.52 8.11 11.40
CA LYS A 123 7.11 7.81 11.54
C LYS A 123 6.63 6.87 10.44
N LYS A 124 5.68 6.01 10.79
CA LYS A 124 4.97 5.18 9.80
C LYS A 124 4.17 6.08 8.87
N PHE A 125 4.21 5.76 7.60
CA PHE A 125 3.47 6.51 6.59
C PHE A 125 2.66 5.57 5.70
N TYR A 126 1.41 5.95 5.48
CA TYR A 126 0.50 5.30 4.53
C TYR A 126 -0.24 6.38 3.75
N LYS A 127 -0.29 6.25 2.44
CA LYS A 127 -1.12 7.11 1.58
C LYS A 127 -1.58 6.34 0.36
N ASP A 128 -2.88 6.34 0.13
CA ASP A 128 -3.46 5.91 -1.14
C ASP A 128 -3.90 7.12 -1.96
N LYS A 129 -3.84 7.00 -3.26
CA LYS A 129 -4.36 8.00 -4.19
C LYS A 129 -4.69 7.41 -5.56
N PRO A 130 -5.68 7.98 -6.28
CA PRO A 130 -5.93 7.64 -7.67
C PRO A 130 -4.69 7.90 -8.54
N LEU A 131 -4.50 7.07 -9.56
CA LEU A 131 -3.46 7.27 -10.55
C LEU A 131 -3.87 8.38 -11.53
N HIS A 132 -3.04 9.41 -11.63
CA HIS A 132 -3.21 10.43 -12.65
C HIS A 132 -2.91 9.83 -14.05
N PRO A 133 -3.57 10.27 -15.13
CA PRO A 133 -3.34 9.76 -16.49
C PRO A 133 -1.88 9.75 -16.92
N SER A 134 -1.09 10.75 -16.52
CA SER A 134 0.37 10.80 -16.80
C SER A 134 1.11 9.65 -16.13
N MET A 135 0.76 9.27 -14.87
CA MET A 135 1.35 8.13 -14.19
C MET A 135 0.95 6.81 -14.87
N LEU A 136 -0.31 6.68 -15.28
CA LEU A 136 -0.78 5.49 -16.03
C LEU A 136 0.00 5.31 -17.33
N ALA A 137 0.27 6.39 -18.06
CA ALA A 137 1.07 6.33 -19.29
C ALA A 137 2.49 5.80 -19.02
N ILE A 138 3.18 6.32 -17.99
CA ILE A 138 4.52 5.89 -17.60
C ILE A 138 4.51 4.41 -17.13
N LEU A 139 3.55 4.04 -16.29
CA LEU A 139 3.41 2.67 -15.78
C LEU A 139 3.12 1.66 -16.89
N ASN A 140 2.27 2.02 -17.87
CA ASN A 140 2.04 1.19 -19.04
C ASN A 140 3.30 1.02 -19.89
N GLN A 141 4.13 2.07 -20.03
CA GLN A 141 5.42 1.98 -20.71
C GLN A 141 6.40 1.07 -19.94
N LEU A 142 6.41 1.12 -18.60
CA LEU A 142 7.21 0.24 -17.75
C LEU A 142 6.82 -1.24 -17.90
N ILE A 143 5.51 -1.55 -17.95
CA ILE A 143 5.04 -2.93 -18.08
C ILE A 143 5.28 -3.50 -19.47
N ASN A 144 5.03 -2.71 -20.52
CA ASN A 144 5.03 -3.18 -21.91
C ASN A 144 6.34 -2.88 -22.65
N GLU A 145 7.44 -2.61 -21.92
CA GLU A 145 8.70 -2.28 -22.57
C GLU A 145 9.19 -3.40 -23.51
N LYS A 146 9.71 -2.98 -24.66
CA LYS A 146 10.40 -3.82 -25.63
C LYS A 146 11.77 -3.21 -25.93
N ILE A 147 12.60 -3.11 -24.88
CA ILE A 147 13.89 -2.44 -24.93
C ILE A 147 15.00 -3.49 -24.85
N GLY A 148 16.05 -3.31 -25.66
CA GLY A 148 17.22 -4.19 -25.63
C GLY A 148 17.94 -4.18 -24.28
N ASP A 149 18.47 -5.31 -23.86
CA ASP A 149 19.05 -5.51 -22.53
C ASP A 149 20.21 -4.54 -22.22
N ASN A 150 20.95 -4.12 -23.23
CA ASN A 150 22.08 -3.19 -23.11
C ASN A 150 21.71 -1.78 -22.61
N VAL A 151 20.46 -1.34 -22.79
CA VAL A 151 19.97 -0.02 -22.36
C VAL A 151 18.77 -0.11 -21.42
N LYS A 152 18.33 -1.33 -21.10
CA LYS A 152 17.13 -1.59 -20.31
C LYS A 152 17.19 -0.96 -18.92
N SER A 153 18.33 -1.12 -18.21
CA SER A 153 18.52 -0.53 -16.88
C SER A 153 18.42 1.00 -16.92
N LEU A 154 19.04 1.64 -17.90
CA LEU A 154 18.98 3.09 -18.08
C LEU A 154 17.55 3.56 -18.37
N TYR A 155 16.84 2.86 -19.26
CA TYR A 155 15.45 3.16 -19.58
C TYR A 155 14.53 3.05 -18.35
N LEU A 156 14.61 1.92 -17.63
CA LEU A 156 13.81 1.70 -16.42
C LEU A 156 14.10 2.77 -15.36
N LYS A 157 15.37 3.10 -15.14
CA LYS A 157 15.78 4.16 -14.21
C LYS A 157 15.19 5.52 -14.60
N GLY A 158 15.26 5.89 -15.87
CA GLY A 158 14.65 7.13 -16.38
C GLY A 158 13.15 7.18 -16.17
N LYS A 159 12.44 6.07 -16.46
CA LYS A 159 10.99 5.97 -16.27
C LYS A 159 10.57 5.98 -14.79
N ILE A 160 11.35 5.39 -13.90
CA ILE A 160 11.09 5.45 -12.46
C ILE A 160 11.24 6.89 -11.96
N PHE A 161 12.27 7.62 -12.37
CA PHE A 161 12.45 9.00 -11.93
C PHE A 161 11.37 9.94 -12.50
N GLU A 162 10.94 9.73 -13.74
CA GLU A 162 9.78 10.40 -14.32
C GLU A 162 8.50 10.10 -13.50
N LEU A 163 8.26 8.83 -13.16
CA LEU A 163 7.12 8.41 -12.35
C LEU A 163 7.12 9.08 -10.97
N LEU A 164 8.27 9.08 -10.27
CA LEU A 164 8.42 9.72 -8.98
C LEU A 164 8.20 11.24 -9.06
N SER A 165 8.74 11.90 -10.11
CA SER A 165 8.55 13.34 -10.30
C SER A 165 7.07 13.70 -10.49
N VAL A 166 6.34 12.94 -11.32
CA VAL A 166 4.89 13.13 -11.51
C VAL A 166 4.11 12.78 -10.24
N TYR A 167 4.52 11.70 -9.54
CA TYR A 167 3.89 11.28 -8.29
C TYR A 167 3.92 12.38 -7.23
N PHE A 168 5.08 13.01 -7.04
CA PHE A 168 5.26 14.06 -6.02
C PHE A 168 4.76 15.43 -6.49
N ASN A 169 4.85 15.74 -7.78
CA ASN A 169 4.29 16.99 -8.31
C ASN A 169 2.75 17.05 -8.15
N ALA A 170 2.06 15.96 -8.40
CA ALA A 170 0.61 15.86 -8.16
C ALA A 170 0.24 15.97 -6.67
N SER A 171 1.22 15.88 -5.78
CA SER A 171 1.05 16.04 -4.33
C SER A 171 1.36 17.46 -3.84
N ALA A 172 1.81 18.37 -4.72
CA ALA A 172 2.12 19.76 -4.39
C ALA A 172 0.88 20.64 -4.13
N ASN A 173 -0.34 20.09 -4.21
CA ASN A 173 -1.50 20.74 -3.62
C ASN A 173 -1.39 20.66 -2.08
N PRO A 174 -1.55 21.78 -1.34
CA PRO A 174 -1.33 21.85 0.10
C PRO A 174 -2.33 21.07 0.97
N ASP A 175 -3.33 20.43 0.38
CA ASP A 175 -4.18 19.43 1.03
C ASP A 175 -3.55 18.03 1.03
N ILE A 176 -2.23 17.96 1.31
CA ILE A 176 -1.63 16.69 1.74
C ILE A 176 -2.14 16.48 3.15
N ASP A 177 -3.27 15.86 3.27
CA ASP A 177 -3.64 15.14 4.47
C ASP A 177 -2.54 14.11 4.76
N LEU A 178 -1.46 14.59 5.41
CA LEU A 178 -0.78 13.75 6.37
C LEU A 178 -1.92 13.12 7.14
N CYS A 179 -2.10 11.82 7.04
CA CYS A 179 -3.07 11.18 7.88
C CYS A 179 -2.60 11.41 9.34
N PRO A 180 -3.10 12.48 10.03
CA PRO A 180 -2.63 12.82 11.37
C PRO A 180 -2.89 11.66 12.31
N PHE A 181 -3.78 10.78 11.87
CA PHE A 181 -4.26 9.62 12.59
C PHE A 181 -3.23 8.47 12.61
N LEU A 182 -2.51 8.23 11.51
CA LEU A 182 -1.47 7.18 11.46
C LEU A 182 -0.10 7.68 11.96
N SER A 183 0.09 9.00 12.11
CA SER A 183 1.32 9.55 12.69
C SER A 183 1.39 9.40 14.21
N ASP A 184 0.27 9.18 14.88
CA ASP A 184 0.20 8.96 16.32
C ASP A 184 -0.05 7.47 16.61
N ASP A 185 0.97 6.80 17.17
CA ASP A 185 0.90 5.38 17.59
C ASP A 185 -0.24 5.11 18.58
N ASN A 186 -0.66 6.13 19.35
CA ASN A 186 -1.77 6.00 20.27
C ASN A 186 -3.11 5.90 19.52
N ASN A 187 -3.28 6.66 18.46
CA ASN A 187 -4.48 6.59 17.63
C ASN A 187 -4.57 5.25 16.86
N VAL A 188 -3.44 4.73 16.38
CA VAL A 188 -3.41 3.40 15.77
C VAL A 188 -3.79 2.32 16.77
N LYS A 189 -3.34 2.41 18.02
CA LYS A 189 -3.74 1.50 19.11
C LYS A 189 -5.23 1.58 19.37
N LYS A 190 -5.82 2.76 19.42
CA LYS A 190 -7.26 2.97 19.61
C LYS A 190 -8.10 2.35 18.48
N ILE A 191 -7.64 2.43 17.24
CA ILE A 191 -8.30 1.77 16.10
C ILE A 191 -8.17 0.24 16.16
N LYS A 192 -7.01 -0.28 16.58
CA LYS A 192 -6.85 -1.72 16.81
C LYS A 192 -7.78 -2.21 17.91
N ASN A 193 -7.89 -1.47 19.01
CA ASN A 193 -8.82 -1.77 20.09
C ASN A 193 -10.29 -1.76 19.60
N ALA A 194 -10.67 -0.78 18.76
CA ALA A 194 -11.98 -0.76 18.14
C ALA A 194 -12.28 -2.02 17.31
N LYS A 195 -11.29 -2.53 16.59
CA LYS A 195 -11.41 -3.81 15.85
C LYS A 195 -11.63 -4.99 16.81
N GLU A 196 -10.85 -5.07 17.89
CA GLU A 196 -10.96 -6.15 18.87
C GLU A 196 -12.35 -6.17 19.51
N ILE A 197 -12.86 -5.02 19.94
CA ILE A 197 -14.21 -4.88 20.50
C ILE A 197 -15.29 -5.36 19.52
N ILE A 198 -15.17 -5.03 18.23
CA ILE A 198 -16.13 -5.46 17.22
C ILE A 198 -16.07 -6.97 16.98
N ILE A 199 -14.88 -7.55 16.99
CA ILE A 199 -14.72 -9.00 16.85
C ILE A 199 -15.29 -9.73 18.06
N GLU A 200 -15.00 -9.27 19.26
CA GLU A 200 -15.51 -9.86 20.49
C GLU A 200 -17.04 -9.79 20.59
N ARG A 201 -17.63 -8.73 20.05
CA ARG A 201 -19.08 -8.49 20.11
C ARG A 201 -19.76 -8.64 18.76
N MET A 202 -19.22 -9.50 17.86
CA MET A 202 -19.72 -9.61 16.49
C MET A 202 -21.19 -10.02 16.37
N THR A 203 -21.73 -10.72 17.37
CA THR A 203 -23.16 -11.09 17.42
C THR A 203 -24.08 -9.94 17.82
N ASN A 204 -23.56 -8.92 18.52
CA ASN A 204 -24.28 -7.71 18.93
C ASN A 204 -23.31 -6.52 18.93
N PRO A 205 -22.89 -6.04 17.76
CA PRO A 205 -21.85 -5.02 17.65
C PRO A 205 -22.34 -3.67 18.18
N PRO A 206 -21.46 -2.92 18.89
CA PRO A 206 -21.79 -1.60 19.40
C PRO A 206 -22.05 -0.62 18.26
N SER A 207 -22.86 0.42 18.50
CA SER A 207 -23.02 1.50 17.55
C SER A 207 -21.69 2.25 17.33
N LEU A 208 -21.54 2.95 16.20
CA LEU A 208 -20.34 3.76 15.95
C LEU A 208 -20.13 4.84 17.02
N ILE A 209 -21.21 5.34 17.60
CA ILE A 209 -21.16 6.35 18.66
C ILE A 209 -20.62 5.72 19.95
N ASP A 210 -21.11 4.54 20.32
CA ASP A 210 -20.67 3.86 21.54
C ASP A 210 -19.24 3.36 21.40
N LEU A 211 -18.91 2.77 20.24
CA LEU A 211 -17.56 2.34 19.94
C LEU A 211 -16.55 3.51 19.98
N SER A 212 -16.93 4.66 19.43
CA SER A 212 -16.07 5.84 19.43
C SER A 212 -15.80 6.38 20.84
N LYS A 213 -16.82 6.30 21.73
CA LYS A 213 -16.66 6.67 23.14
C LYS A 213 -15.77 5.67 23.88
N GLU A 214 -15.96 4.38 23.64
CA GLU A 214 -15.20 3.31 24.29
C GLU A 214 -13.72 3.36 23.97
N VAL A 215 -13.36 3.72 22.70
CA VAL A 215 -11.96 3.89 22.29
C VAL A 215 -11.47 5.33 22.38
N GLU A 216 -12.25 6.24 22.94
CA GLU A 216 -11.91 7.64 23.22
C GLU A 216 -11.42 8.42 21.97
N ILE A 217 -12.15 8.31 20.87
CA ILE A 217 -11.93 9.10 19.64
C ILE A 217 -13.26 9.62 19.11
N SER A 218 -13.22 10.64 18.26
CA SER A 218 -14.43 11.11 17.59
C SER A 218 -14.96 10.06 16.58
N VAL A 219 -16.29 10.06 16.35
CA VAL A 219 -16.90 9.18 15.32
C VAL A 219 -16.28 9.41 13.95
N LYS A 220 -15.90 10.65 13.63
CA LYS A 220 -15.20 11.00 12.38
C LYS A 220 -13.86 10.28 12.31
N ASN A 221 -13.02 10.44 13.34
CA ASN A 221 -11.70 9.83 13.41
C ASN A 221 -11.78 8.28 13.44
N LEU A 222 -12.81 7.71 14.11
CA LEU A 222 -13.06 6.28 14.08
C LEU A 222 -13.34 5.79 12.63
N LYS A 223 -14.25 6.44 11.90
CA LYS A 223 -14.60 6.07 10.53
C LYS A 223 -13.41 6.18 9.58
N GLU A 224 -12.73 7.32 9.62
CA GLU A 224 -11.58 7.61 8.75
C GLU A 224 -10.41 6.70 9.09
N GLY A 225 -10.05 6.61 10.37
CA GLY A 225 -8.95 5.78 10.84
C GLY A 225 -9.20 4.29 10.61
N PHE A 226 -10.39 3.80 10.86
CA PHE A 226 -10.71 2.40 10.63
C PHE A 226 -10.65 2.05 9.13
N LYS A 227 -11.19 2.92 8.26
CA LYS A 227 -11.09 2.77 6.81
C LYS A 227 -9.63 2.84 6.32
N GLN A 228 -8.81 3.70 6.92
CA GLN A 228 -7.40 3.83 6.57
C GLN A 228 -6.56 2.65 7.04
N VAL A 229 -6.81 2.15 8.26
CA VAL A 229 -6.05 1.02 8.84
C VAL A 229 -6.50 -0.30 8.24
N TYR A 230 -7.79 -0.48 7.96
CA TYR A 230 -8.38 -1.77 7.56
C TYR A 230 -8.98 -1.79 6.14
N GLY A 231 -8.91 -0.69 5.40
CA GLY A 231 -9.42 -0.59 4.03
C GLY A 231 -10.95 -0.60 3.91
N ASN A 232 -11.66 -0.87 5.00
CA ASN A 232 -13.12 -1.02 5.05
C ASN A 232 -13.74 -0.12 6.13
N THR A 233 -15.02 0.16 5.98
CA THR A 233 -15.79 0.74 7.09
C THR A 233 -15.87 -0.26 8.25
N VAL A 234 -16.10 0.23 9.45
CA VAL A 234 -16.24 -0.60 10.68
C VAL A 234 -17.18 -1.79 10.47
N TYR A 235 -18.37 -1.54 9.94
CA TYR A 235 -19.35 -2.61 9.67
C TYR A 235 -19.05 -3.39 8.39
N GLY A 236 -18.42 -2.78 7.38
CA GLY A 236 -17.96 -3.51 6.20
C GLY A 236 -16.91 -4.56 6.55
N TYR A 237 -16.03 -4.24 7.49
CA TYR A 237 -15.04 -5.19 8.02
C TYR A 237 -15.73 -6.35 8.78
N LEU A 238 -16.73 -6.05 9.62
CA LEU A 238 -17.49 -7.08 10.33
C LEU A 238 -18.24 -8.02 9.37
N ILE A 239 -18.88 -7.47 8.33
CA ILE A 239 -19.56 -8.25 7.31
C ILE A 239 -18.58 -9.18 6.60
N CYS A 240 -17.40 -8.68 6.21
CA CYS A 240 -16.36 -9.53 5.61
C CYS A 240 -15.94 -10.70 6.53
N LEU A 241 -15.81 -10.46 7.84
CA LEU A 241 -15.49 -11.53 8.79
C LEU A 241 -16.59 -12.57 8.91
N LEU A 242 -17.86 -12.15 8.97
CA LEU A 242 -19.00 -13.07 9.04
C LEU A 242 -19.09 -13.97 7.81
N TYR A 243 -18.91 -13.41 6.61
CA TYR A 243 -18.91 -14.19 5.35
C TYR A 243 -17.72 -15.15 5.25
N THR A 244 -16.59 -14.85 5.89
CA THR A 244 -15.42 -15.76 5.89
C THR A 244 -15.53 -16.85 6.95
N SER A 245 -16.28 -16.64 8.05
CA SER A 245 -16.51 -17.67 9.06
C SER A 245 -17.55 -18.71 8.61
N ASP A 246 -18.63 -18.27 7.93
CA ASP A 246 -19.65 -19.19 7.40
C ASP A 246 -19.12 -20.11 6.29
N ALA A 247 -18.11 -19.67 5.54
CA ALA A 247 -17.45 -20.49 4.51
C ALA A 247 -16.46 -21.53 5.07
N ALA A 248 -16.12 -21.46 6.36
CA ALA A 248 -15.21 -22.40 7.04
C ALA A 248 -15.95 -23.53 7.78
N ASP A 249 -17.25 -23.37 8.02
CA ASP A 249 -18.09 -24.39 8.71
C ASP A 249 -18.83 -25.36 7.76
N ASP A 250 -18.78 -25.12 6.43
CA ASP A 250 -19.40 -25.97 5.41
C ASP A 250 -18.40 -26.90 4.69
N GLY A 251 -17.29 -27.28 5.33
CA GLY A 251 -16.23 -28.12 4.76
C GLY A 251 -15.99 -29.41 5.55
#